data_4a2b20c98691e5cacec9d14110fd76de
#
_entry.id   4a2b20c98691e5cacec9d14110fd76de
#
_cell.length_a   1.000
_cell.length_b   1.000
_cell.length_c   1.000
_cell.angle_alpha   90.00
_cell.angle_beta   90.00
_cell.angle_gamma   90.00
#
_symmetry.space_group_name_H-M   'P 1'
#
loop_
_entity.id
_entity.type
_entity.pdbx_description
1 polymer ?
#
loop_
_entity_poly.entity_id
_entity_poly.type
_entity_poly.pdbx_seq_one_letter_code
_entity_poly.pdbx_strand_id
1 'polypeptide(L)'
;YNGYADPAKMKAQGYQLISIPDGYVYIVPAAGYYYDYLNCPMLYEKWTPAQIGNQKFEERDPAILGGMFAVWNDHAGNGITVRDIHHRVMPALRTISAKTWTGAAVSVPYAEFARRGAALSEAPGVNLLGRLPGIAEGRATLRCPRPVLQPNAPVDWVGDAVGYDYTVSFE
;
A
#
# COMPACT_ATOMS: atom_id res chain seq x y z
N TYR A 1 5.50 -6.07 -17.09
CA TYR A 1 4.60 -6.75 -18.01
C TYR A 1 5.45 -7.42 -19.07
N ASN A 2 5.60 -8.73 -18.93
CA ASN A 2 6.40 -9.53 -19.86
C ASN A 2 5.74 -9.55 -21.23
N GLY A 3 6.12 -8.69 -22.15
CA GLY A 3 5.60 -8.75 -23.50
C GLY A 3 5.48 -7.43 -24.24
N TYR A 4 5.57 -6.30 -23.56
CA TYR A 4 5.46 -5.01 -24.23
C TYR A 4 6.80 -4.48 -24.74
N ALA A 5 7.82 -4.48 -23.90
CA ALA A 5 9.15 -4.04 -24.27
C ALA A 5 10.20 -4.77 -23.44
N ASP A 6 11.35 -5.03 -24.03
CA ASP A 6 12.52 -5.56 -23.33
C ASP A 6 13.28 -4.40 -22.67
N PRO A 7 13.36 -4.35 -21.33
CA PRO A 7 14.02 -3.25 -20.62
C PRO A 7 15.48 -3.04 -21.05
N ALA A 8 16.25 -4.13 -21.26
CA ALA A 8 17.65 -4.02 -21.67
C ALA A 8 17.77 -3.42 -23.08
N LYS A 9 16.89 -3.81 -24.01
CA LYS A 9 16.86 -3.21 -25.35
C LYS A 9 16.48 -1.72 -25.30
N MET A 10 15.49 -1.37 -24.49
CA MET A 10 15.10 0.03 -24.33
C MET A 10 16.24 0.87 -23.77
N LYS A 11 16.92 0.36 -22.75
CA LYS A 11 18.11 1.01 -22.19
C LYS A 11 19.22 1.18 -23.26
N ALA A 12 19.50 0.14 -24.04
CA ALA A 12 20.50 0.19 -25.11
C ALA A 12 20.18 1.22 -26.20
N GLN A 13 18.91 1.57 -26.38
CA GLN A 13 18.43 2.63 -27.27
C GLN A 13 18.44 4.03 -26.64
N GLY A 14 18.92 4.16 -25.40
CA GLY A 14 19.04 5.42 -24.68
C GLY A 14 17.80 5.86 -23.90
N TYR A 15 16.80 4.98 -23.74
CA TYR A 15 15.64 5.29 -22.93
C TYR A 15 15.96 5.20 -21.43
N GLN A 16 15.34 6.08 -20.66
CA GLN A 16 15.29 5.99 -19.20
C GLN A 16 14.09 5.14 -18.79
N LEU A 17 14.24 4.36 -17.70
CA LEU A 17 13.29 3.37 -17.27
C LEU A 17 12.79 3.65 -15.85
N ILE A 18 11.51 3.36 -15.61
CA ILE A 18 10.91 3.30 -14.28
C ILE A 18 10.43 1.86 -14.07
N SER A 19 10.85 1.26 -12.95
CA SER A 19 10.46 -0.10 -12.61
C SER A 19 9.02 -0.13 -12.05
N ILE A 20 8.13 -0.82 -12.75
CA ILE A 20 6.75 -1.04 -12.32
C ILE A 20 6.31 -2.48 -12.66
N PRO A 21 6.97 -3.52 -12.10
CA PRO A 21 6.63 -4.89 -12.42
C PRO A 21 5.27 -5.28 -11.84
N ASP A 22 4.32 -5.58 -12.70
CA ASP A 22 2.94 -5.92 -12.34
C ASP A 22 2.84 -7.14 -11.39
N GLY A 23 3.75 -8.11 -11.53
CA GLY A 23 3.82 -9.27 -10.64
C GLY A 23 4.28 -8.96 -9.21
N TYR A 24 4.67 -7.73 -8.88
CA TYR A 24 5.15 -7.35 -7.55
C TYR A 24 4.48 -6.11 -6.97
N VAL A 25 4.10 -5.14 -7.82
CA VAL A 25 3.74 -3.80 -7.37
C VAL A 25 2.36 -3.32 -7.85
N TYR A 26 1.51 -4.24 -8.34
CA TYR A 26 0.15 -3.92 -8.71
C TYR A 26 -0.82 -4.30 -7.60
N ILE A 27 -1.59 -3.30 -7.13
CA ILE A 27 -2.72 -3.48 -6.23
C ILE A 27 -3.99 -3.42 -7.09
N VAL A 28 -4.77 -4.50 -7.07
CA VAL A 28 -6.09 -4.55 -7.73
C VAL A 28 -7.08 -5.14 -6.74
N PRO A 29 -7.71 -4.30 -5.91
CA PRO A 29 -8.59 -4.77 -4.85
C PRO A 29 -9.69 -5.67 -5.35
N ALA A 30 -9.90 -6.80 -4.66
CA ALA A 30 -10.93 -7.80 -4.94
C ALA A 30 -10.85 -8.49 -6.31
N ALA A 31 -9.78 -8.31 -7.07
CA ALA A 31 -9.67 -8.87 -8.42
C ALA A 31 -9.30 -10.37 -8.45
N GLY A 32 -8.56 -10.86 -7.46
CA GLY A 32 -8.13 -12.25 -7.37
C GLY A 32 -6.99 -12.66 -8.31
N TYR A 33 -6.63 -11.84 -9.28
CA TYR A 33 -5.54 -12.10 -10.24
C TYR A 33 -4.28 -11.25 -9.99
N TYR A 34 -4.37 -10.20 -9.19
CA TYR A 34 -3.26 -9.43 -8.65
C TYR A 34 -3.37 -9.34 -7.13
N TYR A 35 -2.49 -8.54 -6.52
CA TYR A 35 -2.50 -8.38 -5.07
C TYR A 35 -3.66 -7.51 -4.60
N ASP A 36 -4.31 -7.93 -3.54
CA ASP A 36 -5.19 -7.08 -2.75
C ASP A 36 -4.34 -6.15 -1.87
N TYR A 37 -3.29 -6.70 -1.26
CA TYR A 37 -2.21 -5.97 -0.58
C TYR A 37 -0.86 -6.42 -1.13
N LEU A 38 0.08 -5.51 -1.33
CA LEU A 38 1.42 -5.90 -1.77
C LEU A 38 2.11 -6.75 -0.70
N ASN A 39 2.95 -7.67 -1.15
CA ASN A 39 3.85 -8.40 -0.27
C ASN A 39 5.01 -7.48 0.17
N CYS A 40 4.71 -6.55 1.07
CA CYS A 40 5.66 -5.56 1.54
C CYS A 40 6.92 -6.16 2.19
N PRO A 41 6.86 -7.27 2.97
CA PRO A 41 8.07 -7.94 3.45
C PRO A 41 9.01 -8.35 2.31
N MET A 42 8.50 -9.03 1.30
CA MET A 42 9.29 -9.46 0.15
C MET A 42 9.85 -8.26 -0.64
N LEU A 43 9.04 -7.25 -0.88
CA LEU A 43 9.48 -6.03 -1.56
C LEU A 43 10.60 -5.33 -0.79
N TYR A 44 10.45 -5.18 0.53
CA TYR A 44 11.45 -4.53 1.38
C TYR A 44 12.77 -5.28 1.41
N GLU A 45 12.73 -6.59 1.51
CA GLU A 45 13.93 -7.42 1.67
C GLU A 45 14.64 -7.75 0.35
N LYS A 46 13.88 -7.90 -0.75
CA LYS A 46 14.41 -8.51 -1.97
C LYS A 46 14.30 -7.66 -3.22
N TRP A 47 13.31 -6.77 -3.31
CA TRP A 47 13.08 -5.98 -4.50
C TRP A 47 13.86 -4.66 -4.47
N THR A 48 14.27 -4.19 -5.63
CA THR A 48 14.80 -2.83 -5.84
C THR A 48 14.30 -2.29 -7.17
N PRO A 49 14.35 -0.95 -7.40
CA PRO A 49 14.06 -0.40 -8.71
C PRO A 49 14.94 -0.92 -9.85
N ALA A 50 16.12 -1.44 -9.52
CA ALA A 50 17.02 -2.06 -10.49
C ALA A 50 16.48 -3.41 -11.02
N GLN A 51 15.39 -3.93 -10.45
CA GLN A 51 14.72 -5.12 -10.96
C GLN A 51 13.48 -4.71 -11.75
N ILE A 52 13.49 -4.93 -13.05
CA ILE A 52 12.37 -4.67 -13.96
C ILE A 52 11.92 -5.99 -14.57
N GLY A 53 10.75 -6.48 -14.16
CA GLY A 53 10.29 -7.81 -14.52
C GLY A 53 11.27 -8.89 -14.04
N ASN A 54 11.74 -9.71 -14.98
CA ASN A 54 12.72 -10.76 -14.73
C ASN A 54 14.18 -10.32 -14.97
N GLN A 55 14.41 -9.06 -15.34
CA GLN A 55 15.74 -8.51 -15.59
C GLN A 55 16.23 -7.71 -14.38
N LYS A 56 17.51 -7.88 -14.07
CA LYS A 56 18.19 -7.14 -13.02
C LYS A 56 19.31 -6.30 -13.61
N PHE A 57 19.29 -5.02 -13.28
CA PHE A 57 20.29 -4.03 -13.66
C PHE A 57 21.23 -3.74 -12.49
N GLU A 58 22.29 -2.98 -12.76
CA GLU A 58 23.16 -2.48 -11.69
C GLU A 58 22.37 -1.53 -10.76
N GLU A 59 22.67 -1.62 -9.48
CA GLU A 59 22.11 -0.68 -8.51
C GLU A 59 22.61 0.74 -8.85
N ARG A 60 21.68 1.68 -8.81
CA ARG A 60 21.93 3.10 -9.15
C ARG A 60 22.36 3.32 -10.61
N ASP A 61 21.98 2.44 -11.49
CA ASP A 61 22.12 2.65 -12.94
C ASP A 61 21.41 3.96 -13.34
N PRO A 62 22.10 4.92 -13.97
CA PRO A 62 21.52 6.22 -14.29
C PRO A 62 20.35 6.16 -15.29
N ALA A 63 20.22 5.03 -16.01
CA ALA A 63 19.06 4.81 -16.86
C ALA A 63 17.81 4.37 -16.07
N ILE A 64 17.96 3.93 -14.81
CA ILE A 64 16.85 3.52 -13.96
C ILE A 64 16.46 4.67 -13.03
N LEU A 65 15.41 5.41 -13.37
CA LEU A 65 14.99 6.60 -12.62
C LEU A 65 14.38 6.28 -11.27
N GLY A 66 13.89 5.06 -11.07
CA GLY A 66 13.28 4.63 -9.83
C GLY A 66 12.23 3.55 -10.02
N GLY A 67 11.35 3.45 -9.05
CA GLY A 67 10.24 2.52 -9.08
C GLY A 67 8.93 3.18 -8.68
N MET A 68 7.83 2.56 -9.08
CA MET A 68 6.48 2.97 -8.67
C MET A 68 5.59 1.74 -8.49
N PHE A 69 4.47 1.92 -7.84
CA PHE A 69 3.42 0.93 -7.77
C PHE A 69 2.13 1.49 -8.37
N ALA A 70 1.23 0.62 -8.76
CA ALA A 70 -0.05 0.99 -9.32
C ALA A 70 -1.20 0.50 -8.45
N VAL A 71 -2.27 1.28 -8.45
CA VAL A 71 -3.56 0.90 -7.87
C VAL A 71 -4.60 0.98 -8.96
N TRP A 72 -5.20 -0.16 -9.28
CA TRP A 72 -6.21 -0.29 -10.29
C TRP A 72 -7.56 -0.58 -9.64
N ASN A 73 -8.53 0.26 -9.92
CA ASN A 73 -9.85 0.16 -9.34
C ASN A 73 -10.85 -0.53 -10.28
N ASP A 74 -10.46 -1.67 -10.85
CA ASP A 74 -11.27 -2.42 -11.82
C ASP A 74 -12.61 -2.88 -11.21
N HIS A 75 -12.63 -3.11 -9.92
CA HIS A 75 -13.81 -3.54 -9.16
C HIS A 75 -14.29 -2.47 -8.17
N ALA A 76 -13.94 -1.20 -8.39
CA ALA A 76 -14.45 -0.10 -7.60
C ALA A 76 -15.99 -0.07 -7.65
N GLY A 77 -16.63 0.10 -6.51
CA GLY A 77 -18.08 0.04 -6.40
C GLY A 77 -18.64 -1.31 -5.88
N ASN A 78 -17.84 -2.36 -5.85
CA ASN A 78 -18.23 -3.65 -5.26
C ASN A 78 -17.97 -3.71 -3.75
N GLY A 79 -18.34 -2.69 -3.01
CA GLY A 79 -18.08 -2.56 -1.59
C GLY A 79 -16.69 -2.06 -1.23
N ILE A 80 -15.84 -1.74 -2.21
CA ILE A 80 -14.53 -1.15 -1.99
C ILE A 80 -14.69 0.36 -1.83
N THR A 81 -14.35 0.87 -0.66
CA THR A 81 -14.40 2.29 -0.33
C THR A 81 -13.05 2.98 -0.54
N VAL A 82 -13.04 4.31 -0.50
CA VAL A 82 -11.79 5.10 -0.51
C VAL A 82 -10.89 4.72 0.67
N ARG A 83 -11.46 4.39 1.82
CA ARG A 83 -10.70 3.94 3.00
C ARG A 83 -10.00 2.61 2.73
N ASP A 84 -10.68 1.66 2.10
CA ASP A 84 -10.10 0.37 1.75
C ASP A 84 -8.91 0.52 0.79
N ILE A 85 -9.01 1.45 -0.16
CA ILE A 85 -7.90 1.78 -1.05
C ILE A 85 -6.74 2.40 -0.26
N HIS A 86 -7.03 3.35 0.62
CA HIS A 86 -6.00 4.00 1.44
C HIS A 86 -5.23 3.01 2.31
N HIS A 87 -5.92 2.04 2.91
CA HIS A 87 -5.27 0.97 3.68
C HIS A 87 -4.29 0.13 2.87
N ARG A 88 -4.59 -0.09 1.60
CA ARG A 88 -3.72 -0.84 0.69
C ARG A 88 -2.52 -0.01 0.26
N VAL A 89 -2.76 1.27 0.03
CA VAL A 89 -1.75 2.22 -0.45
C VAL A 89 -0.69 2.51 0.60
N MET A 90 -1.06 2.73 1.87
CA MET A 90 -0.11 3.24 2.87
C MET A 90 1.06 2.30 3.17
N PRO A 91 0.89 0.99 3.39
CA PRO A 91 2.01 0.07 3.54
C PRO A 91 2.88 -0.01 2.28
N ALA A 92 2.24 -0.05 1.10
CA ALA A 92 2.92 -0.07 -0.18
C ALA A 92 3.77 1.19 -0.40
N LEU A 93 3.18 2.37 -0.15
CA LEU A 93 3.87 3.66 -0.30
C LEU A 93 5.12 3.73 0.57
N ARG A 94 5.03 3.38 1.85
CA ARG A 94 6.18 3.37 2.76
C ARG A 94 7.28 2.44 2.27
N THR A 95 6.91 1.24 1.86
CA THR A 95 7.87 0.22 1.39
C THR A 95 8.54 0.65 0.10
N ILE A 96 7.79 1.06 -0.89
CA ILE A 96 8.32 1.49 -2.20
C ILE A 96 9.18 2.75 -2.03
N SER A 97 8.74 3.73 -1.23
CA SER A 97 9.54 4.94 -0.96
C SER A 97 10.88 4.59 -0.32
N ALA A 98 10.91 3.69 0.66
CA ALA A 98 12.16 3.24 1.26
C ALA A 98 13.09 2.59 0.21
N LYS A 99 12.55 1.72 -0.63
CA LYS A 99 13.32 1.00 -1.64
C LYS A 99 13.80 1.87 -2.80
N THR A 100 13.01 2.85 -3.21
CA THR A 100 13.45 3.83 -4.22
C THR A 100 14.54 4.75 -3.70
N TRP A 101 14.56 5.00 -2.39
CA TRP A 101 15.59 5.82 -1.76
C TRP A 101 16.89 5.04 -1.48
N THR A 102 16.77 3.83 -0.92
CA THR A 102 17.92 3.06 -0.43
C THR A 102 18.44 2.01 -1.41
N GLY A 103 17.66 1.62 -2.41
CA GLY A 103 17.99 0.51 -3.29
C GLY A 103 17.97 -0.84 -2.54
N ALA A 104 18.99 -1.65 -2.74
CA ALA A 104 19.13 -2.96 -2.10
C ALA A 104 19.36 -2.87 -0.58
N ALA A 105 19.92 -1.75 -0.09
CA ALA A 105 20.25 -1.60 1.32
C ALA A 105 18.99 -1.58 2.19
N VAL A 106 19.00 -2.40 3.23
CA VAL A 106 18.01 -2.40 4.30
C VAL A 106 18.72 -2.17 5.63
N SER A 107 18.21 -1.23 6.42
CA SER A 107 18.86 -0.83 7.68
C SER A 107 18.37 -1.63 8.89
N VAL A 108 17.17 -2.17 8.82
CA VAL A 108 16.53 -2.96 9.88
C VAL A 108 15.67 -4.06 9.25
N PRO A 109 15.32 -5.13 10.00
CA PRO A 109 14.37 -6.13 9.52
C PRO A 109 12.99 -5.50 9.22
N TYR A 110 12.25 -6.10 8.28
CA TYR A 110 10.94 -5.57 7.88
C TYR A 110 9.98 -5.34 9.04
N ALA A 111 9.93 -6.25 10.02
CA ALA A 111 9.05 -6.11 11.17
C ALA A 111 9.29 -4.80 11.95
N GLU A 112 10.56 -4.44 12.15
CA GLU A 112 10.93 -3.18 12.80
C GLU A 112 10.64 -1.97 11.90
N PHE A 113 10.88 -2.07 10.60
CA PHE A 113 10.51 -1.03 9.64
C PHE A 113 9.00 -0.77 9.65
N ALA A 114 8.19 -1.83 9.61
CA ALA A 114 6.74 -1.74 9.64
C ALA A 114 6.23 -1.12 10.95
N ARG A 115 6.80 -1.54 12.10
CA ARG A 115 6.47 -0.98 13.41
C ARG A 115 6.78 0.53 13.49
N ARG A 116 7.94 0.96 12.99
CA ARG A 116 8.30 2.39 12.93
C ARG A 116 7.37 3.15 12.00
N GLY A 117 7.05 2.56 10.85
CA GLY A 117 6.12 3.14 9.89
C GLY A 117 4.71 3.33 10.44
N ALA A 118 4.21 2.39 11.24
CA ALA A 118 2.90 2.49 11.88
C ALA A 118 2.83 3.63 12.92
N ALA A 119 3.97 3.98 13.54
CA ALA A 119 4.05 5.09 14.48
C ALA A 119 4.08 6.47 13.81
N LEU A 120 4.30 6.54 12.50
CA LEU A 120 4.26 7.80 11.76
C LEU A 120 2.80 8.20 11.52
N SER A 121 2.49 9.44 11.85
CA SER A 121 1.19 10.01 11.51
C SER A 121 1.04 10.15 9.99
N GLU A 122 -0.19 10.16 9.54
CA GLU A 122 -0.50 10.53 8.17
C GLU A 122 -0.18 12.03 7.93
N ALA A 123 0.01 12.40 6.67
CA ALA A 123 0.27 13.79 6.32
C ALA A 123 -0.84 14.72 6.84
N PRO A 124 -0.52 15.95 7.26
CA PRO A 124 -1.51 16.91 7.71
C PRO A 124 -2.61 17.11 6.66
N GLY A 125 -3.85 17.09 7.11
CA GLY A 125 -5.02 17.26 6.25
C GLY A 125 -5.49 16.01 5.52
N VAL A 126 -4.83 14.87 5.68
CA VAL A 126 -5.20 13.60 5.04
C VAL A 126 -5.62 12.58 6.11
N ASN A 127 -6.54 12.91 6.96
CA ASN A 127 -7.15 11.92 7.84
C ASN A 127 -8.43 11.37 7.21
N LEU A 128 -8.30 10.72 6.06
CA LEU A 128 -9.42 10.10 5.35
C LEU A 128 -10.04 8.94 6.14
N LEU A 129 -9.32 8.39 7.09
CA LEU A 129 -9.76 7.25 7.88
C LEU A 129 -10.61 7.65 9.09
N GLY A 130 -10.73 8.94 9.35
CA GLY A 130 -11.55 9.43 10.45
C GLY A 130 -11.12 8.85 11.79
N ARG A 131 -9.80 8.77 12.04
CA ARG A 131 -9.27 8.27 13.31
C ARG A 131 -9.89 9.02 14.47
N LEU A 132 -10.37 8.30 15.43
CA LEU A 132 -10.89 8.90 16.65
C LEU A 132 -9.76 9.63 17.38
N PRO A 133 -9.92 10.93 17.70
CA PRO A 133 -8.88 11.66 18.41
C PRO A 133 -8.53 10.96 19.73
N GLY A 134 -7.24 10.80 19.98
CA GLY A 134 -6.74 10.23 21.23
C GLY A 134 -6.63 8.69 21.27
N ILE A 135 -6.98 7.98 20.20
CA ILE A 135 -6.78 6.53 20.10
C ILE A 135 -5.59 6.28 19.18
N ALA A 136 -4.45 5.96 19.77
CA ALA A 136 -3.25 5.63 19.00
C ALA A 136 -3.18 4.13 18.68
N GLU A 137 -3.41 3.30 19.64
CA GLU A 137 -3.53 1.83 19.54
C GLU A 137 -4.37 1.34 20.70
N GLY A 138 -5.17 0.33 20.52
CA GLY A 138 -5.89 -0.30 21.61
C GLY A 138 -7.34 -0.63 21.28
N ARG A 139 -8.09 -0.88 22.33
CA ARG A 139 -9.52 -1.19 22.26
C ARG A 139 -10.33 0.08 22.47
N ALA A 140 -11.17 0.44 21.50
CA ALA A 140 -12.14 1.51 21.63
C ALA A 140 -13.53 0.94 21.82
N THR A 141 -14.30 1.52 22.73
CA THR A 141 -15.73 1.24 22.89
C THR A 141 -16.51 2.44 22.40
N LEU A 142 -17.32 2.24 21.36
CA LEU A 142 -18.25 3.23 20.86
C LEU A 142 -19.65 2.90 21.39
N ARG A 143 -20.30 3.89 22.01
CA ARG A 143 -21.68 3.77 22.43
C ARG A 143 -22.56 4.58 21.48
N CYS A 144 -23.49 3.93 20.86
CA CYS A 144 -24.48 4.57 20.03
C CYS A 144 -25.86 4.47 20.73
N PRO A 145 -26.39 5.56 21.28
CA PRO A 145 -27.61 5.52 22.10
C PRO A 145 -28.87 5.18 21.31
N ARG A 146 -28.86 5.35 19.98
CA ARG A 146 -30.00 5.02 19.12
C ARG A 146 -29.52 4.60 17.73
N PRO A 147 -29.02 3.38 17.58
CA PRO A 147 -28.60 2.91 16.28
C PRO A 147 -29.81 2.70 15.39
N VAL A 148 -29.92 3.46 14.34
CA VAL A 148 -30.85 3.15 13.25
C VAL A 148 -30.10 2.26 12.28
N LEU A 149 -30.09 0.98 12.57
CA LEU A 149 -29.53 -0.01 11.66
C LEU A 149 -30.53 -0.23 10.53
N GLN A 150 -30.22 0.25 9.36
CA GLN A 150 -30.93 -0.13 8.16
C GLN A 150 -30.27 -1.36 7.55
N PRO A 151 -31.05 -2.35 7.11
CA PRO A 151 -30.48 -3.48 6.39
C PRO A 151 -29.68 -2.99 5.18
N ASN A 152 -28.45 -3.48 5.04
CA ASN A 152 -27.52 -3.14 3.97
C ASN A 152 -27.02 -1.69 3.92
N ALA A 153 -27.21 -0.90 4.97
CA ALA A 153 -26.58 0.40 5.05
C ALA A 153 -25.13 0.26 5.56
N PRO A 154 -24.16 0.90 4.93
CA PRO A 154 -22.80 0.90 5.44
C PRO A 154 -22.75 1.65 6.77
N VAL A 155 -21.97 1.14 7.71
CA VAL A 155 -21.78 1.76 9.04
C VAL A 155 -20.58 2.70 8.97
N ASP A 156 -20.75 3.87 8.37
CA ASP A 156 -19.66 4.82 8.14
C ASP A 156 -19.11 5.48 9.41
N TRP A 157 -19.89 5.48 10.48
CA TRP A 157 -19.49 6.12 11.74
C TRP A 157 -18.48 5.31 12.57
N VAL A 158 -18.21 4.06 12.23
CA VAL A 158 -17.22 3.23 12.92
C VAL A 158 -15.79 3.65 12.57
N GLY A 159 -15.61 4.43 11.52
CA GLY A 159 -14.31 4.88 11.09
C GLY A 159 -13.45 3.75 10.50
N ASP A 160 -12.17 3.87 10.68
CA ASP A 160 -11.20 2.89 10.20
C ASP A 160 -11.17 1.67 11.11
N ALA A 161 -11.56 0.52 10.61
CA ALA A 161 -11.57 -0.73 11.35
C ALA A 161 -10.21 -1.46 11.34
N VAL A 162 -9.25 -0.99 10.55
CA VAL A 162 -7.95 -1.66 10.43
C VAL A 162 -7.00 -1.22 11.53
N GLY A 163 -6.53 -2.17 12.31
CA GLY A 163 -5.62 -1.93 13.43
C GLY A 163 -6.31 -1.55 14.75
N TYR A 164 -7.63 -1.62 14.81
CA TYR A 164 -8.40 -1.35 16.01
C TYR A 164 -9.42 -2.44 16.28
N ASP A 165 -9.56 -2.81 17.55
CA ASP A 165 -10.68 -3.61 18.03
C ASP A 165 -11.83 -2.67 18.40
N TYR A 166 -12.98 -2.85 17.78
CA TYR A 166 -14.17 -2.08 18.09
C TYR A 166 -15.18 -2.93 18.88
N THR A 167 -15.68 -2.38 19.96
CA THR A 167 -16.85 -2.92 20.63
C THR A 167 -17.99 -1.93 20.45
N VAL A 168 -19.05 -2.37 19.81
CA VAL A 168 -20.26 -1.55 19.61
C VAL A 168 -21.31 -2.06 20.59
N SER A 169 -21.76 -1.17 21.48
CA SER A 169 -22.82 -1.46 22.43
C SER A 169 -24.07 -0.66 22.03
N PHE A 170 -25.21 -1.31 22.00
CA PHE A 170 -26.51 -0.70 21.70
C PHE A 170 -27.34 -0.69 23.01
N GLU A 171 -27.99 0.43 23.30
CA GLU A 171 -28.95 0.62 24.38
C GLU A 171 -30.38 0.63 23.85
#